data_3f058d83ae1def3fa20bc49db7a12373
#
_entry.id   3f058d83ae1def3fa20bc49db7a12373
#
_cell.length_a   1.000
_cell.length_b   1.000
_cell.length_c   1.000
_cell.angle_alpha   90.00
_cell.angle_beta   90.00
_cell.angle_gamma   90.00
#
_symmetry.space_group_name_H-M   'P 1'
#
loop_
_entity.id
_entity.type
_entity.pdbx_description
1 polymer ?
#
loop_
_entity_poly.entity_id
_entity_poly.type
_entity_poly.pdbx_seq_one_letter_code
_entity_poly.pdbx_strand_id
1 'polypeptide(L)'
;RQGEYDQVYNGDLKKWIKYANSLKLRMAMRLSYIDEQTAKAKAAEAIADGVITENADNAKLQPELNRTALLWNSWQDHAIGADILCYMNGYKDPRRAKMFTQGTVGEGDAAEKGYYGLRIGTTPANKSKAVTACSSMLITDTDPILWMNAAEIAFLRSEYELRWGSAVSAQNFYEQGIRLSFEERGVAGAEDYIADEANVPEAYTDPLGVIENNTALPQSRITIKWKEDAQFEENLERIITQKWIAIFPLGNEAWAEYRRTGYPKLMPAKDNKSGGTVNSKYGMRRLPYPSEEYSENRTNVEAAITSLGGPDNGGTRTWWDCKPLN
;
A
#
# COMPACT_ATOMS: atom_id res chain seq x y z
N ARG A 1 1.13 33.49 -12.46
CA ARG A 1 1.09 33.66 -10.98
C ARG A 1 0.51 32.47 -10.23
N GLN A 2 -0.35 31.63 -10.84
CA GLN A 2 -0.85 30.43 -10.18
C GLN A 2 0.25 29.37 -9.98
N GLY A 3 1.20 29.24 -10.90
CA GLY A 3 2.30 28.29 -10.81
C GLY A 3 3.27 28.57 -9.66
N GLU A 4 3.40 29.81 -9.23
CA GLU A 4 4.30 30.18 -8.12
C GLU A 4 3.92 29.55 -6.77
N TYR A 5 2.63 29.24 -6.59
CA TYR A 5 2.10 28.65 -5.35
C TYR A 5 1.71 27.17 -5.50
N ASP A 6 1.69 26.65 -6.71
CA ASP A 6 1.36 25.25 -7.00
C ASP A 6 2.62 24.38 -7.02
N GLN A 7 2.88 23.76 -5.90
CA GLN A 7 4.05 22.87 -5.71
C GLN A 7 3.85 21.44 -6.25
N VAL A 8 2.73 21.16 -6.92
CA VAL A 8 2.45 19.84 -7.51
C VAL A 8 2.64 19.89 -9.03
N TYR A 9 1.95 20.78 -9.70
CA TYR A 9 1.91 20.84 -11.17
C TYR A 9 2.35 22.18 -11.76
N ASN A 10 2.86 23.07 -10.92
CA ASN A 10 3.34 24.39 -11.34
C ASN A 10 2.30 25.19 -12.16
N GLY A 11 1.02 25.06 -11.79
CA GLY A 11 -0.11 25.74 -12.44
C GLY A 11 -0.67 25.06 -13.69
N ASP A 12 -0.27 23.84 -14.00
CA ASP A 12 -0.82 23.08 -15.13
C ASP A 12 -2.22 22.55 -14.82
N LEU A 13 -3.23 23.28 -15.28
CA LEU A 13 -4.64 22.94 -15.05
C LEU A 13 -5.06 21.62 -15.73
N LYS A 14 -4.42 21.23 -16.84
CA LYS A 14 -4.73 19.95 -17.51
C LYS A 14 -4.32 18.78 -16.64
N LYS A 15 -3.17 18.86 -15.98
CA LYS A 15 -2.74 17.83 -15.01
C LYS A 15 -3.63 17.81 -13.78
N TRP A 16 -4.08 18.96 -13.29
CA TRP A 16 -5.07 19.04 -12.20
C TRP A 16 -6.40 18.38 -12.54
N ILE A 17 -6.88 18.52 -13.79
CA ILE A 17 -8.10 17.85 -14.27
C ILE A 17 -7.89 16.32 -14.26
N LYS A 18 -6.77 15.83 -14.80
CA LYS A 18 -6.44 14.39 -14.76
C LYS A 18 -6.34 13.86 -13.32
N TYR A 19 -5.72 14.64 -12.41
CA TYR A 19 -5.66 14.29 -10.99
C TYR A 19 -7.05 14.19 -10.35
N ALA A 20 -7.91 15.19 -10.59
CA ALA A 20 -9.27 15.20 -10.04
C ALA A 20 -10.09 14.00 -10.54
N ASN A 21 -10.01 13.68 -11.84
CA ASN A 21 -10.67 12.51 -12.41
C ASN A 21 -10.09 11.19 -11.83
N SER A 22 -8.77 11.14 -11.64
CA SER A 22 -8.11 9.98 -11.02
C SER A 22 -8.51 9.80 -9.56
N LEU A 23 -8.65 10.87 -8.81
CA LEU A 23 -9.18 10.84 -7.44
C LEU A 23 -10.65 10.37 -7.43
N LYS A 24 -11.47 10.85 -8.38
CA LYS A 24 -12.85 10.38 -8.57
C LYS A 24 -12.88 8.87 -8.86
N LEU A 25 -11.97 8.35 -9.70
CA LEU A 25 -11.85 6.92 -9.96
C LEU A 25 -11.47 6.16 -8.67
N ARG A 26 -10.48 6.63 -7.90
CA ARG A 26 -10.11 6.03 -6.60
C ARG A 26 -11.31 5.98 -5.65
N MET A 27 -12.07 7.07 -5.55
CA MET A 27 -13.26 7.15 -4.69
C MET A 27 -14.38 6.24 -5.20
N ALA A 28 -14.62 6.17 -6.50
CA ALA A 28 -15.61 5.29 -7.10
C ALA A 28 -15.31 3.82 -6.80
N MET A 29 -14.06 3.38 -7.00
CA MET A 29 -13.66 2.00 -6.70
C MET A 29 -13.78 1.67 -5.21
N ARG A 30 -13.69 2.66 -4.30
CA ARG A 30 -13.93 2.47 -2.87
C ARG A 30 -15.35 1.99 -2.57
N LEU A 31 -16.32 2.32 -3.40
CA LEU A 31 -17.73 1.95 -3.25
C LEU A 31 -18.05 0.54 -3.76
N SER A 32 -17.11 -0.16 -4.38
CA SER A 32 -17.36 -1.40 -5.14
C SER A 32 -18.07 -2.53 -4.36
N TYR A 33 -18.01 -2.53 -3.03
CA TYR A 33 -18.66 -3.53 -2.18
C TYR A 33 -19.91 -3.02 -1.45
N ILE A 34 -20.20 -1.72 -1.49
CA ILE A 34 -21.37 -1.15 -0.83
C ILE A 34 -22.41 -0.61 -1.80
N ASP A 35 -21.96 -0.03 -2.92
CA ASP A 35 -22.83 0.48 -3.98
C ASP A 35 -22.16 0.27 -5.33
N GLU A 36 -22.27 -0.96 -5.83
CA GLU A 36 -21.63 -1.38 -7.07
C GLU A 36 -22.12 -0.56 -8.28
N GLN A 37 -23.39 -0.19 -8.31
CA GLN A 37 -23.97 0.58 -9.42
C GLN A 37 -23.34 1.97 -9.50
N THR A 38 -23.26 2.70 -8.39
CA THR A 38 -22.61 4.00 -8.31
C THR A 38 -21.11 3.87 -8.58
N ALA A 39 -20.45 2.85 -8.03
CA ALA A 39 -19.02 2.58 -8.27
C ALA A 39 -18.73 2.44 -9.77
N LYS A 40 -19.45 1.58 -10.46
CA LYS A 40 -19.30 1.36 -11.91
C LYS A 40 -19.53 2.63 -12.71
N ALA A 41 -20.65 3.32 -12.45
CA ALA A 41 -21.03 4.52 -13.20
C ALA A 41 -20.02 5.66 -13.02
N LYS A 42 -19.59 5.94 -11.77
CA LYS A 42 -18.65 7.02 -11.49
C LYS A 42 -17.22 6.70 -11.90
N ALA A 43 -16.82 5.44 -11.87
CA ALA A 43 -15.54 5.01 -12.42
C ALA A 43 -15.50 5.17 -13.95
N ALA A 44 -16.56 4.74 -14.66
CA ALA A 44 -16.67 4.93 -16.11
C ALA A 44 -16.62 6.40 -16.52
N GLU A 45 -17.36 7.28 -15.81
CA GLU A 45 -17.34 8.72 -16.02
C GLU A 45 -15.93 9.30 -15.83
N ALA A 46 -15.26 8.96 -14.72
CA ALA A 46 -13.90 9.43 -14.44
C ALA A 46 -12.89 9.02 -15.52
N ILE A 47 -12.98 7.76 -15.99
CA ILE A 47 -12.11 7.24 -17.05
C ILE A 47 -12.37 7.98 -18.38
N ALA A 48 -13.63 8.21 -18.74
CA ALA A 48 -14.01 8.92 -19.95
C ALA A 48 -13.56 10.40 -19.95
N ASP A 49 -13.60 11.05 -18.78
CA ASP A 49 -13.18 12.44 -18.59
C ASP A 49 -11.65 12.61 -18.63
N GLY A 50 -10.89 11.51 -18.60
CA GLY A 50 -9.43 11.47 -18.68
C GLY A 50 -8.73 11.48 -17.33
N VAL A 51 -8.03 10.38 -17.06
CA VAL A 51 -7.25 10.12 -15.84
C VAL A 51 -5.75 10.19 -16.10
N ILE A 52 -4.94 10.10 -15.05
CA ILE A 52 -3.48 9.97 -15.15
C ILE A 52 -3.16 8.61 -15.80
N THR A 53 -2.36 8.62 -16.88
CA THR A 53 -1.98 7.42 -17.63
C THR A 53 -0.47 7.26 -17.81
N GLU A 54 0.31 8.27 -17.46
CA GLU A 54 1.78 8.29 -17.63
C GLU A 54 2.46 8.93 -16.43
N ASN A 55 3.71 8.57 -16.16
CA ASN A 55 4.47 9.04 -15.00
C ASN A 55 4.74 10.55 -15.03
N ALA A 56 4.72 11.17 -16.20
CA ALA A 56 4.85 12.63 -16.34
C ALA A 56 3.70 13.40 -15.70
N ASP A 57 2.56 12.75 -15.45
CA ASP A 57 1.37 13.32 -14.83
C ASP A 57 1.22 12.94 -13.34
N ASN A 58 2.18 12.21 -12.78
CA ASN A 58 2.13 11.83 -11.36
C ASN A 58 1.98 13.07 -10.47
N ALA A 59 1.05 13.00 -9.53
CA ALA A 59 0.87 14.05 -8.52
C ALA A 59 1.91 13.87 -7.41
N LYS A 60 2.88 14.76 -7.39
CA LYS A 60 3.98 14.78 -6.41
C LYS A 60 4.11 16.20 -5.87
N LEU A 61 3.85 16.36 -4.58
CA LEU A 61 4.09 17.64 -3.91
C LEU A 61 5.59 17.82 -3.68
N GLN A 62 6.14 18.93 -4.20
CA GLN A 62 7.53 19.31 -3.92
C GLN A 62 7.58 20.24 -2.69
N PRO A 63 7.90 19.74 -1.51
CA PRO A 63 8.01 20.56 -0.32
C PRO A 63 9.35 21.30 -0.34
N GLU A 64 9.45 22.38 0.43
CA GLU A 64 10.73 23.02 0.73
C GLU A 64 11.68 22.05 1.46
N LEU A 65 11.13 21.25 2.37
CA LEU A 65 11.83 20.23 3.12
C LEU A 65 10.90 19.03 3.39
N ASN A 66 11.26 17.85 2.90
CA ASN A 66 10.54 16.63 3.22
C ASN A 66 10.93 16.11 4.61
N ARG A 67 10.15 16.50 5.61
CA ARG A 67 10.43 16.13 7.01
C ARG A 67 10.27 14.62 7.30
N THR A 68 9.67 13.84 6.39
CA THR A 68 9.62 12.37 6.52
C THR A 68 11.04 11.79 6.52
N ALA A 69 11.97 12.40 5.79
CA ALA A 69 13.38 11.99 5.80
C ALA A 69 14.01 12.06 7.18
N LEU A 70 13.61 13.03 8.01
CA LEU A 70 14.11 13.16 9.40
C LEU A 70 13.74 11.93 10.25
N LEU A 71 12.53 11.41 10.10
CA LEU A 71 12.05 10.23 10.83
C LEU A 71 12.89 8.99 10.51
N TRP A 72 13.23 8.81 9.23
CA TRP A 72 13.97 7.64 8.76
C TRP A 72 15.48 7.74 8.96
N ASN A 73 16.07 8.89 8.66
CA ASN A 73 17.52 9.05 8.58
C ASN A 73 18.15 9.53 9.90
N SER A 74 17.42 10.38 10.66
CA SER A 74 17.97 10.98 11.88
C SER A 74 17.47 10.29 13.14
N TRP A 75 16.14 10.12 13.27
CA TRP A 75 15.57 9.50 14.48
C TRP A 75 15.70 7.99 14.45
N GLN A 76 15.61 7.38 13.26
CA GLN A 76 15.74 5.93 13.09
C GLN A 76 14.79 5.12 13.98
N ASP A 77 13.57 5.64 14.18
CA ASP A 77 12.51 4.98 14.98
C ASP A 77 11.63 4.08 14.15
N HIS A 78 11.92 3.97 12.85
CA HIS A 78 11.13 3.22 11.89
C HIS A 78 11.97 2.15 11.20
N ALA A 79 11.34 1.04 10.86
CA ALA A 79 11.87 0.01 9.98
C ALA A 79 10.82 -0.32 8.92
N ILE A 80 11.26 -0.84 7.78
CA ILE A 80 10.33 -1.32 6.75
C ILE A 80 9.56 -2.51 7.32
N GLY A 81 8.24 -2.53 7.11
CA GLY A 81 7.39 -3.63 7.53
C GLY A 81 7.79 -4.94 6.86
N ALA A 82 7.79 -6.04 7.63
CA ALA A 82 8.18 -7.36 7.12
C ALA A 82 7.34 -7.81 5.93
N ASP A 83 6.04 -7.48 5.93
CA ASP A 83 5.12 -7.95 4.89
C ASP A 83 5.58 -7.55 3.49
N ILE A 84 5.86 -6.28 3.24
CA ILE A 84 6.25 -5.81 1.90
C ILE A 84 7.57 -6.43 1.45
N LEU A 85 8.51 -6.64 2.37
CA LEU A 85 9.78 -7.28 2.03
C LEU A 85 9.65 -8.77 1.79
N CYS A 86 8.80 -9.50 2.52
CA CYS A 86 8.48 -10.89 2.21
C CYS A 86 7.93 -11.06 0.79
N TYR A 87 7.04 -10.16 0.36
CA TYR A 87 6.53 -10.15 -1.01
C TYR A 87 7.65 -9.85 -2.02
N MET A 88 8.34 -8.72 -1.85
CA MET A 88 9.34 -8.28 -2.82
C MET A 88 10.59 -9.15 -2.86
N ASN A 89 11.00 -9.76 -1.74
CA ASN A 89 12.08 -10.73 -1.70
C ASN A 89 11.71 -12.01 -2.43
N GLY A 90 10.54 -12.57 -2.11
CA GLY A 90 10.05 -13.76 -2.78
C GLY A 90 9.91 -13.58 -4.29
N TYR A 91 9.43 -12.42 -4.74
CA TYR A 91 9.35 -12.05 -6.15
C TYR A 91 10.71 -11.69 -6.79
N LYS A 92 11.78 -11.61 -6.02
CA LYS A 92 13.09 -11.10 -6.48
C LYS A 92 12.98 -9.72 -7.14
N ASP A 93 12.08 -8.88 -6.60
CA ASP A 93 11.68 -7.61 -7.17
C ASP A 93 12.85 -6.61 -7.20
N PRO A 94 13.30 -6.18 -8.38
CA PRO A 94 14.47 -5.30 -8.50
C PRO A 94 14.19 -3.88 -7.98
N ARG A 95 12.91 -3.47 -7.83
CA ARG A 95 12.54 -2.15 -7.30
C ARG A 95 12.99 -1.96 -5.86
N ARG A 96 13.23 -3.06 -5.09
CA ARG A 96 13.76 -2.98 -3.71
C ARG A 96 14.97 -2.08 -3.58
N ALA A 97 15.91 -2.20 -4.51
CA ALA A 97 17.16 -1.44 -4.49
C ALA A 97 16.97 0.08 -4.69
N LYS A 98 15.79 0.50 -5.15
CA LYS A 98 15.41 1.91 -5.33
C LYS A 98 14.44 2.42 -4.26
N MET A 99 13.96 1.54 -3.40
CA MET A 99 12.97 1.85 -2.37
C MET A 99 13.55 1.75 -0.96
N PHE A 100 14.50 0.81 -0.74
CA PHE A 100 14.98 0.44 0.58
C PHE A 100 16.49 0.34 0.67
N THR A 101 17.02 0.64 1.85
CA THR A 101 18.40 0.30 2.20
C THR A 101 18.51 -1.19 2.49
N GLN A 102 19.70 -1.76 2.36
CA GLN A 102 19.98 -3.08 2.90
C GLN A 102 20.29 -3.00 4.39
N GLY A 103 19.74 -3.92 5.18
CA GLY A 103 20.17 -4.20 6.54
C GLY A 103 21.33 -5.20 6.58
N THR A 104 21.89 -5.43 7.76
CA THR A 104 23.00 -6.37 7.98
C THR A 104 22.62 -7.32 9.12
N VAL A 105 22.61 -8.62 8.85
CA VAL A 105 22.34 -9.68 9.81
C VAL A 105 23.60 -10.50 10.03
N GLY A 106 23.87 -10.91 11.26
CA GLY A 106 25.12 -11.60 11.62
C GLY A 106 26.24 -10.64 12.01
N GLU A 107 27.37 -11.19 12.39
CA GLU A 107 28.57 -10.45 12.84
C GLU A 107 29.85 -10.97 12.16
N GLY A 108 30.85 -10.12 12.01
CA GLY A 108 32.14 -10.49 11.42
C GLY A 108 32.02 -11.01 10.01
N ASP A 109 32.73 -12.07 9.70
CA ASP A 109 32.74 -12.71 8.36
C ASP A 109 31.43 -13.42 8.01
N ALA A 110 30.52 -13.64 8.98
CA ALA A 110 29.19 -14.20 8.79
C ALA A 110 28.11 -13.12 8.57
N ALA A 111 28.50 -11.85 8.47
CA ALA A 111 27.56 -10.75 8.25
C ALA A 111 27.01 -10.78 6.82
N GLU A 112 25.70 -10.83 6.68
CA GLU A 112 25.00 -10.85 5.40
C GLU A 112 24.17 -9.57 5.22
N LYS A 113 24.28 -8.97 4.03
CA LYS A 113 23.47 -7.81 3.63
C LYS A 113 22.24 -8.27 2.85
N GLY A 114 21.09 -7.70 3.17
CA GLY A 114 19.84 -8.04 2.50
C GLY A 114 18.72 -7.07 2.83
N TYR A 115 17.53 -7.35 2.32
CA TYR A 115 16.34 -6.56 2.60
C TYR A 115 15.52 -7.27 3.68
N TYR A 116 15.60 -6.76 4.90
CA TYR A 116 15.00 -7.35 6.08
C TYR A 116 13.98 -6.40 6.70
N GLY A 117 12.77 -6.91 6.94
CA GLY A 117 11.69 -6.14 7.53
C GLY A 117 11.44 -6.49 9.00
N LEU A 118 10.78 -5.60 9.70
CA LEU A 118 10.33 -5.84 11.07
C LEU A 118 8.85 -6.22 11.08
N ARG A 119 8.51 -7.35 11.71
CA ARG A 119 7.13 -7.81 11.82
C ARG A 119 6.34 -6.93 12.77
N ILE A 120 5.12 -6.55 12.39
CA ILE A 120 4.20 -5.77 13.21
C ILE A 120 3.85 -6.54 14.50
N GLY A 121 3.84 -5.82 15.63
CA GLY A 121 3.54 -6.38 16.95
C GLY A 121 4.74 -7.03 17.63
N THR A 122 5.94 -6.99 17.04
CA THR A 122 7.17 -7.39 17.73
C THR A 122 7.76 -6.22 18.52
N THR A 123 8.48 -6.54 19.57
CA THR A 123 9.20 -5.55 20.38
C THR A 123 10.69 -5.89 20.38
N PRO A 124 11.49 -5.23 19.53
CA PRO A 124 12.94 -5.43 19.54
C PRO A 124 13.55 -5.11 20.88
N ALA A 125 14.34 -6.04 21.41
CA ALA A 125 15.01 -5.84 22.71
C ALA A 125 16.08 -4.72 22.66
N ASN A 126 16.58 -4.39 21.46
CA ASN A 126 17.63 -3.40 21.26
C ASN A 126 17.40 -2.62 19.96
N LYS A 127 17.15 -1.31 20.09
CA LYS A 127 16.94 -0.41 18.96
C LYS A 127 18.13 -0.39 17.98
N SER A 128 19.36 -0.28 18.49
CA SER A 128 20.56 -0.20 17.66
C SER A 128 20.74 -1.46 16.79
N LYS A 129 20.49 -2.64 17.35
CA LYS A 129 20.48 -3.90 16.59
C LYS A 129 19.39 -3.92 15.52
N ALA A 130 18.20 -3.45 15.84
CA ALA A 130 17.10 -3.37 14.88
C ALA A 130 17.41 -2.39 13.72
N VAL A 131 18.00 -1.23 14.02
CA VAL A 131 18.42 -0.26 13.00
C VAL A 131 19.50 -0.84 12.07
N THR A 132 20.42 -1.63 12.60
CA THR A 132 21.47 -2.27 11.80
C THR A 132 20.91 -3.41 10.95
N ALA A 133 20.04 -4.24 11.52
CA ALA A 133 19.54 -5.44 10.86
C ALA A 133 18.43 -5.17 9.84
N CYS A 134 17.56 -4.20 10.11
CA CYS A 134 16.39 -3.95 9.27
C CYS A 134 16.65 -2.92 8.17
N SER A 135 15.93 -3.06 7.08
CA SER A 135 15.87 -2.10 5.99
C SER A 135 15.17 -0.81 6.43
N SER A 136 15.63 0.31 5.90
CA SER A 136 15.03 1.63 6.03
C SER A 136 14.57 2.13 4.67
N MET A 137 13.72 3.15 4.65
CA MET A 137 13.28 3.79 3.42
C MET A 137 14.43 4.59 2.81
N LEU A 138 14.66 4.45 1.50
CA LEU A 138 15.52 5.36 0.76
C LEU A 138 14.75 6.66 0.53
N ILE A 139 15.13 7.69 1.26
CA ILE A 139 14.49 9.01 1.22
C ILE A 139 15.47 10.10 1.53
N THR A 140 15.35 11.23 0.83
CA THR A 140 16.08 12.47 1.12
C THR A 140 15.12 13.59 1.51
N ASP A 141 15.64 14.65 2.10
CA ASP A 141 14.85 15.82 2.49
C ASP A 141 14.40 16.67 1.28
N THR A 142 14.94 16.40 0.10
CA THR A 142 14.53 17.03 -1.17
C THR A 142 13.57 16.18 -2.00
N ASP A 143 13.27 14.95 -1.57
CA ASP A 143 12.35 14.09 -2.30
C ASP A 143 10.91 14.62 -2.25
N PRO A 144 10.17 14.53 -3.37
CA PRO A 144 8.79 14.92 -3.39
C PRO A 144 7.90 13.94 -2.59
N ILE A 145 6.77 14.45 -2.12
CA ILE A 145 5.75 13.65 -1.45
C ILE A 145 4.75 13.14 -2.49
N LEU A 146 4.66 11.83 -2.66
CA LEU A 146 3.71 11.22 -3.58
C LEU A 146 2.27 11.39 -3.08
N TRP A 147 1.37 11.84 -3.96
CA TRP A 147 -0.07 11.86 -3.73
C TRP A 147 -0.79 10.81 -4.56
N MET A 148 -0.36 10.63 -5.83
CA MET A 148 -0.96 9.68 -6.75
C MET A 148 -0.01 9.44 -7.93
N ASN A 149 0.13 8.19 -8.37
CA ASN A 149 0.93 7.86 -9.54
C ASN A 149 0.12 7.12 -10.62
N ALA A 150 0.65 7.10 -11.83
CA ALA A 150 0.03 6.46 -12.98
C ALA A 150 -0.14 4.94 -12.78
N ALA A 151 0.78 4.31 -12.07
CA ALA A 151 0.69 2.88 -11.76
C ALA A 151 -0.56 2.55 -10.94
N GLU A 152 -0.88 3.36 -9.92
CA GLU A 152 -2.12 3.21 -9.14
C GLU A 152 -3.34 3.24 -10.05
N ILE A 153 -3.40 4.22 -10.96
CA ILE A 153 -4.54 4.42 -11.84
C ILE A 153 -4.69 3.26 -12.83
N ALA A 154 -3.59 2.72 -13.34
CA ALA A 154 -3.61 1.52 -14.18
C ALA A 154 -4.19 0.32 -13.40
N PHE A 155 -3.80 0.11 -12.14
CA PHE A 155 -4.37 -0.95 -11.31
C PHE A 155 -5.85 -0.74 -10.96
N LEU A 156 -6.29 0.49 -10.73
CA LEU A 156 -7.72 0.80 -10.55
C LEU A 156 -8.52 0.49 -11.82
N ARG A 157 -7.97 0.79 -13.00
CA ARG A 157 -8.59 0.43 -14.29
C ARG A 157 -8.59 -1.08 -14.51
N SER A 158 -7.52 -1.78 -14.13
CA SER A 158 -7.48 -3.24 -14.16
C SER A 158 -8.61 -3.86 -13.32
N GLU A 159 -8.80 -3.37 -12.09
CA GLU A 159 -9.91 -3.83 -11.25
C GLU A 159 -11.28 -3.48 -11.84
N TYR A 160 -11.44 -2.28 -12.40
CA TYR A 160 -12.66 -1.89 -13.11
C TYR A 160 -13.01 -2.88 -14.22
N GLU A 161 -12.04 -3.21 -15.06
CA GLU A 161 -12.22 -4.17 -16.16
C GLU A 161 -12.46 -5.60 -15.67
N LEU A 162 -11.79 -6.01 -14.59
CA LEU A 162 -12.02 -7.32 -13.96
C LEU A 162 -13.44 -7.47 -13.43
N ARG A 163 -14.03 -6.39 -12.90
CA ARG A 163 -15.39 -6.39 -12.34
C ARG A 163 -16.46 -6.25 -13.40
N TRP A 164 -16.28 -5.38 -14.36
CA TRP A 164 -17.37 -4.88 -15.22
C TRP A 164 -17.01 -4.82 -16.71
N GLY A 165 -15.79 -5.13 -17.08
CA GLY A 165 -15.29 -5.07 -18.45
C GLY A 165 -14.87 -6.43 -18.98
N SER A 166 -13.67 -6.52 -19.54
CA SER A 166 -13.11 -7.73 -20.13
C SER A 166 -11.84 -8.19 -19.45
N ALA A 167 -11.63 -9.51 -19.39
CA ALA A 167 -10.42 -10.11 -18.83
C ALA A 167 -9.15 -9.65 -19.57
N VAL A 168 -9.22 -9.48 -20.89
CA VAL A 168 -8.10 -8.99 -21.72
C VAL A 168 -7.73 -7.56 -21.34
N SER A 169 -8.71 -6.67 -21.19
CA SER A 169 -8.47 -5.30 -20.76
C SER A 169 -7.94 -5.24 -19.33
N ALA A 170 -8.48 -6.07 -18.43
CA ALA A 170 -7.99 -6.17 -17.06
C ALA A 170 -6.50 -6.55 -17.01
N GLN A 171 -6.10 -7.57 -17.77
CA GLN A 171 -4.69 -7.97 -17.89
C GLN A 171 -3.82 -6.84 -18.44
N ASN A 172 -4.24 -6.18 -19.52
CA ASN A 172 -3.48 -5.10 -20.15
C ASN A 172 -3.19 -3.95 -19.15
N PHE A 173 -4.18 -3.53 -18.35
CA PHE A 173 -3.99 -2.50 -17.34
C PHE A 173 -3.17 -2.99 -16.15
N TYR A 174 -3.29 -4.24 -15.74
CA TYR A 174 -2.45 -4.85 -14.71
C TYR A 174 -0.97 -4.81 -15.09
N GLU A 175 -0.65 -5.28 -16.29
CA GLU A 175 0.72 -5.27 -16.81
C GLU A 175 1.24 -3.85 -17.03
N GLN A 176 0.40 -2.93 -17.51
CA GLN A 176 0.74 -1.51 -17.63
C GLN A 176 1.08 -0.90 -16.27
N GLY A 177 0.33 -1.22 -15.22
CA GLY A 177 0.62 -0.75 -13.86
C GLY A 177 2.01 -1.19 -13.38
N ILE A 178 2.40 -2.43 -13.66
CA ILE A 178 3.76 -2.93 -13.35
C ILE A 178 4.81 -2.16 -14.14
N ARG A 179 4.64 -2.00 -15.47
CA ARG A 179 5.58 -1.26 -16.33
C ARG A 179 5.77 0.18 -15.85
N LEU A 180 4.68 0.88 -15.53
CA LEU A 180 4.71 2.25 -15.02
C LEU A 180 5.45 2.33 -13.66
N SER A 181 5.26 1.35 -12.79
CA SER A 181 5.98 1.30 -11.51
C SER A 181 7.48 1.06 -11.68
N PHE A 182 7.88 0.20 -12.61
CA PHE A 182 9.29 -0.03 -12.94
C PHE A 182 9.92 1.22 -13.54
N GLU A 183 9.24 1.87 -14.49
CA GLU A 183 9.68 3.13 -15.10
C GLU A 183 9.84 4.24 -14.05
N GLU A 184 8.83 4.44 -13.17
CA GLU A 184 8.90 5.43 -12.10
C GLU A 184 10.10 5.22 -11.17
N ARG A 185 10.48 3.98 -10.91
CA ARG A 185 11.64 3.62 -10.08
C ARG A 185 12.95 3.60 -10.87
N GLY A 186 12.92 3.77 -12.19
CA GLY A 186 14.11 3.71 -13.05
C GLY A 186 14.77 2.33 -13.04
N VAL A 187 13.97 1.27 -13.09
CA VAL A 187 14.42 -0.12 -13.02
C VAL A 187 14.02 -0.86 -14.29
N ALA A 188 14.94 -1.63 -14.85
CA ALA A 188 14.70 -2.51 -16.01
C ALA A 188 14.10 -3.87 -15.57
N GLY A 189 13.65 -4.68 -16.54
CA GLY A 189 13.21 -6.05 -16.31
C GLY A 189 11.72 -6.20 -16.02
N ALA A 190 10.89 -5.23 -16.37
CA ALA A 190 9.44 -5.29 -16.17
C ALA A 190 8.81 -6.49 -16.89
N GLU A 191 9.22 -6.81 -18.11
CA GLU A 191 8.63 -7.90 -18.89
C GLU A 191 8.96 -9.29 -18.30
N ASP A 192 10.20 -9.51 -17.85
CA ASP A 192 10.58 -10.74 -17.15
C ASP A 192 9.81 -10.90 -15.84
N TYR A 193 9.63 -9.79 -15.11
CA TYR A 193 8.83 -9.76 -13.88
C TYR A 193 7.35 -10.08 -14.16
N ILE A 194 6.75 -9.49 -15.17
CA ILE A 194 5.36 -9.74 -15.60
C ILE A 194 5.15 -11.20 -15.99
N ALA A 195 6.14 -11.82 -16.66
CA ALA A 195 6.09 -13.19 -17.12
C ALA A 195 6.33 -14.24 -16.01
N ASP A 196 6.72 -13.81 -14.81
CA ASP A 196 7.06 -14.72 -13.71
C ASP A 196 5.82 -15.41 -13.13
N GLU A 197 5.76 -16.72 -13.33
CA GLU A 197 4.68 -17.58 -12.82
C GLU A 197 5.13 -18.51 -11.69
N ALA A 198 6.40 -18.44 -11.27
CA ALA A 198 7.01 -19.33 -10.31
C ALA A 198 7.22 -18.70 -8.94
N ASN A 199 7.68 -17.46 -8.90
CA ASN A 199 8.00 -16.79 -7.64
C ASN A 199 6.72 -16.39 -6.87
N VAL A 200 6.80 -16.58 -5.56
CA VAL A 200 5.74 -16.26 -4.59
C VAL A 200 6.36 -15.53 -3.40
N PRO A 201 5.58 -14.83 -2.56
CA PRO A 201 6.10 -14.27 -1.32
C PRO A 201 6.82 -15.30 -0.47
N GLU A 202 7.86 -14.89 0.25
CA GLU A 202 8.59 -15.75 1.17
C GLU A 202 8.00 -15.77 2.58
N ALA A 203 8.29 -16.80 3.35
CA ALA A 203 8.01 -16.83 4.77
C ALA A 203 8.90 -15.84 5.51
N TYR A 204 8.41 -15.29 6.62
CA TYR A 204 9.16 -14.33 7.41
C TYR A 204 10.18 -15.03 8.33
N THR A 205 11.41 -14.51 8.30
CA THR A 205 12.46 -14.83 9.27
C THR A 205 12.86 -13.52 9.98
N ASP A 206 12.85 -13.54 11.31
CA ASP A 206 13.20 -12.37 12.11
C ASP A 206 14.69 -12.06 11.98
N PRO A 207 15.06 -10.86 11.49
CA PRO A 207 16.46 -10.50 11.30
C PRO A 207 17.22 -10.31 12.62
N LEU A 208 16.52 -10.26 13.76
CA LEU A 208 17.11 -10.20 15.09
C LEU A 208 17.29 -11.57 15.73
N GLY A 209 16.96 -12.65 15.02
CA GLY A 209 17.14 -14.02 15.47
C GLY A 209 16.10 -14.51 16.48
N VAL A 210 14.99 -13.81 16.64
CA VAL A 210 13.90 -14.24 17.54
C VAL A 210 13.01 -15.25 16.81
N ILE A 211 13.23 -16.53 17.05
CA ILE A 211 12.59 -17.63 16.33
C ILE A 211 11.06 -17.61 16.46
N GLU A 212 10.54 -17.19 17.60
CA GLU A 212 9.10 -17.11 17.87
C GLU A 212 8.38 -16.06 17.00
N ASN A 213 9.12 -15.14 16.39
CA ASN A 213 8.58 -14.17 15.45
C ASN A 213 8.45 -14.70 14.03
N ASN A 214 9.13 -15.78 13.68
CA ASN A 214 9.14 -16.38 12.35
C ASN A 214 7.76 -16.89 11.96
N THR A 215 7.53 -17.02 10.63
CA THR A 215 6.38 -17.75 10.09
C THR A 215 6.84 -19.01 9.38
N ALA A 216 6.09 -20.10 9.52
CA ALA A 216 6.43 -21.35 8.84
C ALA A 216 6.15 -21.31 7.34
N LEU A 217 5.19 -20.49 6.92
CA LEU A 217 4.73 -20.35 5.54
C LEU A 217 4.55 -18.87 5.19
N PRO A 218 4.66 -18.53 3.89
CA PRO A 218 4.28 -17.19 3.43
C PRO A 218 2.77 -16.95 3.63
N GLN A 219 2.40 -15.69 3.77
CA GLN A 219 0.99 -15.31 3.93
C GLN A 219 0.18 -15.46 2.65
N SER A 220 0.84 -15.50 1.51
CA SER A 220 0.23 -15.71 0.21
C SER A 220 1.13 -16.56 -0.69
N ARG A 221 0.50 -17.25 -1.64
CA ARG A 221 1.18 -17.93 -2.74
C ARG A 221 0.85 -17.30 -4.09
N ILE A 222 0.38 -16.05 -4.07
CA ILE A 222 0.03 -15.34 -5.31
C ILE A 222 1.28 -15.12 -6.16
N THR A 223 1.20 -15.48 -7.42
CA THR A 223 2.25 -15.24 -8.43
C THR A 223 2.04 -13.91 -9.13
N ILE A 224 3.04 -13.43 -9.87
CA ILE A 224 2.98 -12.16 -10.59
C ILE A 224 2.20 -12.30 -11.89
N LYS A 225 2.55 -13.29 -12.72
CA LYS A 225 1.94 -13.48 -14.04
C LYS A 225 0.41 -13.55 -13.96
N TRP A 226 -0.25 -12.78 -14.80
CA TRP A 226 -1.70 -12.84 -14.96
C TRP A 226 -2.14 -14.25 -15.38
N LYS A 227 -3.30 -14.69 -14.88
CA LYS A 227 -3.90 -15.97 -15.25
C LYS A 227 -5.32 -15.74 -15.76
N GLU A 228 -5.53 -16.06 -17.03
CA GLU A 228 -6.84 -15.86 -17.69
C GLU A 228 -7.95 -16.69 -17.03
N ASP A 229 -7.64 -17.94 -16.66
CA ASP A 229 -8.60 -18.89 -16.06
C ASP A 229 -8.73 -18.77 -14.53
N ALA A 230 -8.05 -17.78 -13.91
CA ALA A 230 -8.11 -17.61 -12.47
C ALA A 230 -9.51 -17.12 -12.03
N GLN A 231 -9.88 -17.51 -10.82
CA GLN A 231 -11.07 -16.96 -10.17
C GLN A 231 -10.90 -15.46 -9.93
N PHE A 232 -12.03 -14.72 -9.88
CA PHE A 232 -12.06 -13.29 -9.65
C PHE A 232 -11.15 -12.85 -8.48
N GLU A 233 -11.27 -13.51 -7.33
CA GLU A 233 -10.50 -13.18 -6.13
C GLU A 233 -8.99 -13.37 -6.32
N GLU A 234 -8.56 -14.33 -7.11
CA GLU A 234 -7.14 -14.58 -7.37
C GLU A 234 -6.52 -13.45 -8.21
N ASN A 235 -7.22 -13.01 -9.27
CA ASN A 235 -6.73 -11.87 -10.06
C ASN A 235 -6.90 -10.55 -9.32
N LEU A 236 -7.92 -10.39 -8.47
CA LEU A 236 -8.03 -9.23 -7.59
C LEU A 236 -6.85 -9.17 -6.61
N GLU A 237 -6.46 -10.30 -6.02
CA GLU A 237 -5.27 -10.38 -5.16
C GLU A 237 -4.00 -9.94 -5.90
N ARG A 238 -3.81 -10.37 -7.18
CA ARG A 238 -2.68 -9.92 -8.02
C ARG A 238 -2.68 -8.41 -8.20
N ILE A 239 -3.81 -7.85 -8.60
CA ILE A 239 -3.96 -6.41 -8.85
C ILE A 239 -3.63 -5.61 -7.58
N ILE A 240 -4.26 -5.94 -6.46
CA ILE A 240 -4.08 -5.17 -5.23
C ILE A 240 -2.66 -5.34 -4.65
N THR A 241 -2.07 -6.53 -4.77
CA THR A 241 -0.69 -6.77 -4.34
C THR A 241 0.29 -5.90 -5.14
N GLN A 242 0.17 -5.85 -6.46
CA GLN A 242 1.05 -5.03 -7.28
C GLN A 242 0.76 -3.54 -7.11
N LYS A 243 -0.49 -3.14 -6.93
CA LYS A 243 -0.87 -1.77 -6.56
C LYS A 243 -0.20 -1.35 -5.26
N TRP A 244 -0.28 -2.18 -4.22
CA TRP A 244 0.33 -1.93 -2.92
C TRP A 244 1.84 -1.67 -3.01
N ILE A 245 2.57 -2.49 -3.77
CA ILE A 245 4.00 -2.28 -4.01
C ILE A 245 4.26 -0.96 -4.77
N ALA A 246 3.45 -0.69 -5.79
CA ALA A 246 3.64 0.47 -6.67
C ALA A 246 3.38 1.81 -5.97
N ILE A 247 2.41 1.86 -5.05
CA ILE A 247 2.03 3.10 -4.36
C ILE A 247 2.86 3.38 -3.09
N PHE A 248 3.82 2.52 -2.73
CA PHE A 248 4.69 2.82 -1.60
C PHE A 248 5.34 4.22 -1.80
N PRO A 249 5.31 5.13 -0.82
CA PRO A 249 4.96 4.95 0.60
C PRO A 249 3.54 5.45 1.01
N LEU A 250 2.56 5.40 0.14
CA LEU A 250 1.18 5.83 0.45
C LEU A 250 0.47 4.84 1.41
N GLY A 251 0.90 4.80 2.67
CA GLY A 251 0.41 3.85 3.65
C GLY A 251 -1.10 3.95 3.92
N ASN A 252 -1.66 5.16 3.95
CA ASN A 252 -3.10 5.35 4.19
C ASN A 252 -3.96 4.79 3.05
N GLU A 253 -3.55 4.97 1.79
CA GLU A 253 -4.25 4.37 0.65
C GLU A 253 -4.09 2.85 0.63
N ALA A 254 -2.90 2.33 0.91
CA ALA A 254 -2.65 0.90 1.03
C ALA A 254 -3.53 0.26 2.12
N TRP A 255 -3.64 0.90 3.30
CA TRP A 255 -4.51 0.44 4.38
C TRP A 255 -6.00 0.52 4.01
N ALA A 256 -6.42 1.55 3.29
CA ALA A 256 -7.78 1.65 2.80
C ALA A 256 -8.12 0.51 1.81
N GLU A 257 -7.23 0.18 0.89
CA GLU A 257 -7.40 -0.95 -0.04
C GLU A 257 -7.42 -2.30 0.68
N TYR A 258 -6.54 -2.49 1.66
CA TYR A 258 -6.56 -3.70 2.50
C TYR A 258 -7.92 -3.88 3.21
N ARG A 259 -8.45 -2.82 3.81
CA ARG A 259 -9.77 -2.87 4.45
C ARG A 259 -10.89 -3.15 3.46
N ARG A 260 -10.83 -2.55 2.27
CA ARG A 260 -11.83 -2.74 1.22
C ARG A 260 -11.83 -4.14 0.62
N THR A 261 -10.64 -4.70 0.36
CA THR A 261 -10.47 -5.92 -0.45
C THR A 261 -10.00 -7.16 0.33
N GLY A 262 -9.35 -6.95 1.47
CA GLY A 262 -8.64 -8.01 2.21
C GLY A 262 -7.25 -8.32 1.64
N TYR A 263 -6.78 -7.56 0.65
CA TYR A 263 -5.47 -7.74 0.02
C TYR A 263 -4.56 -6.52 0.17
N PRO A 264 -3.22 -6.71 0.15
CA PRO A 264 -2.53 -8.00 0.12
C PRO A 264 -2.80 -8.80 1.39
N LYS A 265 -2.55 -10.10 1.38
CA LYS A 265 -2.60 -10.92 2.60
C LYS A 265 -1.41 -10.57 3.48
N LEU A 266 -1.67 -10.14 4.70
CA LEU A 266 -0.68 -9.66 5.64
C LEU A 266 -0.53 -10.62 6.82
N MET A 267 0.65 -10.63 7.45
CA MET A 267 0.86 -11.35 8.70
C MET A 267 0.02 -10.73 9.82
N PRO A 268 -0.61 -11.55 10.66
CA PRO A 268 -1.18 -11.05 11.90
C PRO A 268 -0.10 -10.36 12.75
N ALA A 269 -0.47 -9.30 13.47
CA ALA A 269 0.43 -8.72 14.47
C ALA A 269 0.88 -9.83 15.45
N LYS A 270 2.18 -9.89 15.75
CA LYS A 270 2.73 -10.91 16.66
C LYS A 270 2.09 -10.83 18.02
N ASP A 271 2.07 -9.63 18.60
CA ASP A 271 1.38 -9.33 19.84
C ASP A 271 0.22 -8.35 19.58
N ASN A 272 -0.99 -8.78 19.91
CA ASN A 272 -2.17 -7.94 19.83
C ASN A 272 -2.52 -7.42 21.23
N LYS A 273 -2.16 -6.15 21.49
CA LYS A 273 -2.39 -5.49 22.80
C LYS A 273 -3.71 -4.71 22.86
N SER A 274 -4.63 -4.95 21.94
CA SER A 274 -5.91 -4.22 21.87
C SER A 274 -6.94 -4.63 22.93
N GLY A 275 -6.64 -5.62 23.77
CA GLY A 275 -7.61 -6.15 24.73
C GLY A 275 -8.81 -6.84 24.08
N GLY A 276 -8.65 -7.38 22.85
CA GLY A 276 -9.70 -8.07 22.10
C GLY A 276 -10.56 -7.15 21.23
N THR A 277 -10.32 -5.84 21.21
CA THR A 277 -11.10 -4.90 20.38
C THR A 277 -10.75 -4.99 18.89
N VAL A 278 -9.52 -5.41 18.55
CA VAL A 278 -9.04 -5.61 17.19
C VAL A 278 -8.78 -7.10 16.94
N ASN A 279 -9.38 -7.65 15.89
CA ASN A 279 -9.10 -9.01 15.49
C ASN A 279 -7.71 -9.11 14.83
N SER A 280 -6.84 -10.00 15.34
CA SER A 280 -5.47 -10.15 14.84
C SER A 280 -5.38 -10.55 13.38
N LYS A 281 -6.34 -11.35 12.86
CA LYS A 281 -6.37 -11.81 11.47
C LYS A 281 -6.67 -10.67 10.49
N TYR A 282 -7.59 -9.77 10.88
CA TYR A 282 -8.09 -8.72 9.98
C TYR A 282 -7.49 -7.36 10.24
N GLY A 283 -6.77 -7.21 11.35
CA GLY A 283 -6.12 -5.96 11.72
C GLY A 283 -7.10 -4.84 12.08
N MET A 284 -6.53 -3.67 12.27
CA MET A 284 -7.26 -2.46 12.63
C MET A 284 -8.10 -1.94 11.46
N ARG A 285 -9.37 -1.63 11.72
CA ARG A 285 -10.35 -1.21 10.71
C ARG A 285 -10.55 0.32 10.65
N ARG A 286 -10.31 1.02 11.75
CA ARG A 286 -10.36 2.48 11.84
C ARG A 286 -9.56 2.99 13.04
N LEU A 287 -9.24 4.26 13.05
CA LEU A 287 -8.79 4.95 14.24
C LEU A 287 -10.01 5.39 15.07
N PRO A 288 -9.96 5.31 16.41
CA PRO A 288 -10.98 5.92 17.27
C PRO A 288 -10.97 7.44 17.11
N TYR A 289 -12.02 8.10 17.54
CA TYR A 289 -12.03 9.56 17.61
C TYR A 289 -10.97 10.05 18.61
N PRO A 290 -10.35 11.21 18.37
CA PRO A 290 -9.41 11.81 19.32
C PRO A 290 -10.05 12.11 20.67
N SER A 291 -9.27 12.06 21.73
CA SER A 291 -9.74 12.37 23.10
C SER A 291 -10.32 13.77 23.25
N GLU A 292 -9.81 14.70 22.48
CA GLU A 292 -10.24 16.09 22.43
C GLU A 292 -11.70 16.23 22.00
N GLU A 293 -12.17 15.39 21.06
CA GLU A 293 -13.57 15.38 20.64
C GLU A 293 -14.51 15.00 21.78
N TYR A 294 -14.08 14.13 22.69
CA TYR A 294 -14.87 13.76 23.86
C TYR A 294 -14.92 14.85 24.93
N SER A 295 -13.89 15.67 25.03
CA SER A 295 -13.83 16.76 26.01
C SER A 295 -14.45 18.07 25.50
N GLU A 296 -14.28 18.37 24.22
CA GLU A 296 -14.64 19.68 23.65
C GLU A 296 -15.87 19.63 22.75
N ASN A 297 -16.22 18.48 22.18
CA ASN A 297 -17.28 18.30 21.18
C ASN A 297 -18.16 17.06 21.48
N ARG A 298 -18.39 16.76 22.74
CA ARG A 298 -18.99 15.52 23.22
C ARG A 298 -20.32 15.17 22.54
N THR A 299 -21.24 16.14 22.42
CA THR A 299 -22.56 15.91 21.82
C THR A 299 -22.47 15.43 20.37
N ASN A 300 -21.56 16.01 19.58
CA ASN A 300 -21.39 15.63 18.17
C ASN A 300 -20.65 14.29 18.02
N VAL A 301 -19.65 14.00 18.87
CA VAL A 301 -18.96 12.71 18.82
C VAL A 301 -19.88 11.56 19.24
N GLU A 302 -20.73 11.75 20.25
CA GLU A 302 -21.73 10.74 20.66
C GLU A 302 -22.75 10.47 19.53
N ALA A 303 -23.21 11.53 18.84
CA ALA A 303 -24.07 11.37 17.67
C ALA A 303 -23.35 10.64 16.51
N ALA A 304 -22.08 10.97 16.25
CA ALA A 304 -21.27 10.30 15.22
C ALA A 304 -21.04 8.80 15.55
N ILE A 305 -20.80 8.46 16.81
CA ILE A 305 -20.64 7.07 17.25
C ILE A 305 -21.91 6.26 16.98
N THR A 306 -23.09 6.84 17.16
CA THR A 306 -24.36 6.17 16.84
C THR A 306 -24.45 5.73 15.38
N SER A 307 -23.80 6.47 14.47
CA SER A 307 -23.76 6.17 13.03
C SER A 307 -22.67 5.14 12.64
N LEU A 308 -21.76 4.77 13.54
CA LEU A 308 -20.66 3.84 13.22
C LEU A 308 -21.11 2.38 13.06
N GLY A 309 -22.26 2.00 13.59
CA GLY A 309 -22.70 0.60 13.64
C GLY A 309 -21.92 -0.26 14.63
N GLY A 310 -21.16 0.34 15.56
CA GLY A 310 -20.39 -0.33 16.60
C GLY A 310 -19.68 0.68 17.51
N PRO A 311 -18.93 0.21 18.52
CA PRO A 311 -18.23 1.08 19.44
C PRO A 311 -17.11 1.87 18.75
N ASP A 312 -16.74 3.00 19.34
CA ASP A 312 -15.61 3.81 18.86
C ASP A 312 -14.27 3.16 19.23
N ASN A 313 -13.84 2.19 18.42
CA ASN A 313 -12.56 1.52 18.56
C ASN A 313 -12.01 1.01 17.22
N GLY A 314 -10.81 0.45 17.25
CA GLY A 314 -10.10 -0.05 16.06
C GLY A 314 -10.73 -1.27 15.40
N GLY A 315 -11.65 -1.98 16.03
CA GLY A 315 -12.33 -3.15 15.49
C GLY A 315 -13.58 -2.83 14.66
N THR A 316 -14.18 -1.65 14.87
CA THR A 316 -15.38 -1.23 14.15
C THR A 316 -15.04 -0.85 12.69
N ARG A 317 -15.80 -1.39 11.74
CA ARG A 317 -15.60 -1.15 10.30
C ARG A 317 -16.15 0.21 9.90
N THR A 318 -15.50 0.84 8.92
CA THR A 318 -16.05 2.02 8.25
C THR A 318 -17.19 1.62 7.30
N TRP A 319 -18.07 2.56 6.95
CA TRP A 319 -19.27 2.29 6.16
C TRP A 319 -19.02 1.67 4.77
N TRP A 320 -17.86 1.92 4.17
CA TRP A 320 -17.46 1.35 2.87
C TRP A 320 -16.66 0.05 2.99
N ASP A 321 -16.25 -0.34 4.17
CA ASP A 321 -15.53 -1.58 4.46
C ASP A 321 -16.54 -2.72 4.63
N CYS A 322 -17.10 -3.21 3.52
CA CYS A 322 -18.27 -4.10 3.50
C CYS A 322 -17.99 -5.51 2.96
N LYS A 323 -16.82 -5.77 2.37
CA LYS A 323 -16.46 -7.12 1.90
C LYS A 323 -16.53 -8.10 3.07
N PRO A 324 -17.13 -9.31 2.92
CA PRO A 324 -17.09 -10.33 3.95
C PRO A 324 -15.66 -10.64 4.39
N LEU A 325 -15.45 -10.76 5.71
CA LEU A 325 -14.16 -11.14 6.30
C LEU A 325 -14.12 -12.68 6.34
N ASN A 326 -13.27 -13.29 5.56
CA ASN A 326 -13.13 -14.76 5.42
C ASN A 326 -11.92 -15.30 6.20
#